data_95c25bf6fb3f8cff8f34fcd60b482fbe
#
_entry.id   95c25bf6fb3f8cff8f34fcd60b482fbe
#
_cell.length_a   1.000
_cell.length_b   1.000
_cell.length_c   1.000
_cell.angle_alpha   90.00
_cell.angle_beta   90.00
_cell.angle_gamma   90.00
#
_symmetry.space_group_name_H-M   'P 1'
#
loop_
_entity.id
_entity.type
_entity.pdbx_description
1 polymer ?
#
loop_
_entity_poly.entity_id
_entity_poly.type
_entity_poly.pdbx_seq_one_letter_code
_entity_poly.pdbx_strand_id
1 'polypeptide(L)'
;LDFPVIGTLIHNIAFSRHFLLERFRRRYFSNPFAVKDTDLTAYHEAAHLGASAKSIYASVHCGYTNCNITNALKRIDNSIYLVGGEDFDQESDILKEYTLHNPAIEYTLIPKTKFLPQLEKPAQLLHTIQMYFGF
;
A
#
# COMPACT_ATOMS: atom_id res chain seq x y z
N LEU A 1 5.80 -13.76 -20.56
CA LEU A 1 4.33 -13.71 -20.42
C LEU A 1 3.66 -13.02 -21.65
N ASP A 2 4.21 -13.30 -22.83
CA ASP A 2 3.73 -12.71 -24.09
C ASP A 2 2.45 -13.37 -24.63
N PHE A 3 1.93 -14.35 -23.92
CA PHE A 3 0.66 -14.96 -24.25
C PHE A 3 -0.49 -14.25 -23.52
N PRO A 4 -1.33 -13.47 -24.19
CA PRO A 4 -2.40 -12.68 -23.57
C PRO A 4 -3.40 -13.54 -22.77
N VAL A 5 -3.61 -14.77 -23.17
CA VAL A 5 -4.51 -15.73 -22.50
C VAL A 5 -3.93 -16.16 -21.13
N ILE A 6 -2.65 -16.52 -21.10
CA ILE A 6 -1.99 -16.97 -19.86
C ILE A 6 -1.87 -15.80 -18.87
N GLY A 7 -1.50 -14.61 -19.35
CA GLY A 7 -1.44 -13.42 -18.52
C GLY A 7 -2.78 -13.07 -17.87
N THR A 8 -3.86 -13.11 -18.65
CA THR A 8 -5.22 -12.88 -18.15
C THR A 8 -5.65 -13.95 -17.13
N LEU A 9 -5.32 -15.21 -17.38
CA LEU A 9 -5.65 -16.31 -16.47
C LEU A 9 -4.93 -16.12 -15.12
N ILE A 10 -3.62 -15.84 -15.14
CA ILE A 10 -2.83 -15.59 -13.93
C ILE A 10 -3.39 -14.37 -13.18
N HIS A 11 -3.74 -13.30 -13.90
CA HIS A 11 -4.34 -12.11 -13.29
C HIS A 11 -5.66 -12.45 -12.58
N ASN A 12 -6.58 -13.13 -13.26
CA ASN A 12 -7.87 -13.48 -12.69
C ASN A 12 -7.76 -14.39 -11.46
N ILE A 13 -6.80 -15.30 -11.47
CA ILE A 13 -6.51 -16.13 -10.28
C ILE A 13 -5.92 -15.26 -9.17
N ALA A 14 -4.87 -14.48 -9.45
CA ALA A 14 -4.15 -13.70 -8.47
C ALA A 14 -5.01 -12.60 -7.81
N PHE A 15 -5.97 -12.05 -8.54
CA PHE A 15 -6.92 -11.04 -8.06
C PHE A 15 -8.34 -11.57 -7.86
N SER A 16 -8.51 -12.90 -7.82
CA SER A 16 -9.78 -13.48 -7.42
C SER A 16 -10.11 -13.11 -5.97
N ARG A 17 -11.41 -13.03 -5.66
CA ARG A 17 -11.90 -12.66 -4.33
C ARG A 17 -11.30 -13.52 -3.23
N HIS A 18 -11.14 -14.83 -3.48
CA HIS A 18 -10.54 -15.76 -2.52
C HIS A 18 -9.08 -15.44 -2.24
N PHE A 19 -8.26 -15.24 -3.28
CA PHE A 19 -6.84 -14.90 -3.11
C PHE A 19 -6.63 -13.52 -2.48
N LEU A 20 -7.47 -12.54 -2.82
CA LEU A 20 -7.44 -11.22 -2.18
C LEU A 20 -7.75 -11.34 -0.68
N LEU A 21 -8.79 -12.09 -0.30
CA LEU A 21 -9.15 -12.31 1.09
C LEU A 21 -8.01 -12.95 1.88
N GLU A 22 -7.37 -13.99 1.32
CA GLU A 22 -6.23 -14.64 1.95
C GLU A 22 -5.03 -13.71 2.11
N ARG A 23 -4.74 -12.87 1.10
CA ARG A 23 -3.68 -11.83 1.21
C ARG A 23 -4.00 -10.80 2.28
N PHE A 24 -5.23 -10.31 2.32
CA PHE A 24 -5.66 -9.35 3.33
C PHE A 24 -5.47 -9.92 4.72
N ARG A 25 -5.96 -11.13 4.97
CA ARG A 25 -5.87 -11.80 6.26
C ARG A 25 -4.45 -12.12 6.70
N ARG A 26 -3.62 -12.62 5.78
CA ARG A 26 -2.27 -13.07 6.14
C ARG A 26 -1.23 -11.97 6.12
N ARG A 27 -1.36 -11.01 5.20
CA ARG A 27 -0.27 -10.07 4.94
C ARG A 27 -0.61 -8.63 5.25
N TYR A 28 -1.81 -8.16 4.89
CA TYR A 28 -2.10 -6.73 4.88
C TYR A 28 -2.79 -6.23 6.13
N PHE A 29 -3.46 -7.07 6.87
CA PHE A 29 -4.16 -6.74 8.10
C PHE A 29 -3.45 -7.34 9.32
N SER A 30 -3.38 -6.56 10.40
CA SER A 30 -2.95 -7.02 11.71
C SER A 30 -3.99 -7.97 12.31
N ASN A 31 -5.27 -7.59 12.23
CA ASN A 31 -6.38 -8.44 12.61
C ASN A 31 -7.02 -9.09 11.37
N PRO A 32 -6.80 -10.41 11.13
CA PRO A 32 -7.37 -11.11 9.97
C PRO A 32 -8.89 -11.10 9.88
N PHE A 33 -9.56 -10.90 11.02
CA PHE A 33 -11.02 -10.89 11.12
C PHE A 33 -11.64 -9.51 10.89
N ALA A 34 -10.83 -8.46 10.80
CA ALA A 34 -11.29 -7.10 10.55
C ALA A 34 -11.53 -6.79 9.06
N VAL A 35 -11.20 -7.71 8.17
CA VAL A 35 -11.40 -7.54 6.72
C VAL A 35 -12.88 -7.45 6.41
N LYS A 36 -13.32 -6.31 5.91
CA LYS A 36 -14.71 -6.06 5.51
C LYS A 36 -14.94 -6.55 4.09
N ASP A 37 -16.11 -7.11 3.87
CA ASP A 37 -16.54 -7.58 2.55
C ASP A 37 -16.65 -6.46 1.52
N THR A 38 -17.04 -5.27 1.95
CA THR A 38 -17.08 -4.04 1.13
C THR A 38 -15.71 -3.67 0.59
N ASP A 39 -14.67 -3.72 1.44
CA ASP A 39 -13.31 -3.38 1.04
C ASP A 39 -12.78 -4.41 0.05
N LEU A 40 -13.01 -5.70 0.34
CA LEU A 40 -12.65 -6.79 -0.55
C LEU A 40 -13.32 -6.68 -1.93
N THR A 41 -14.60 -6.31 -1.96
CA THR A 41 -15.34 -6.11 -3.20
C THR A 41 -14.75 -4.95 -4.00
N ALA A 42 -14.50 -3.80 -3.36
CA ALA A 42 -13.92 -2.64 -4.02
C ALA A 42 -12.54 -2.95 -4.64
N TYR A 43 -11.67 -3.67 -3.93
CA TYR A 43 -10.37 -4.09 -4.45
C TYR A 43 -10.48 -5.10 -5.59
N HIS A 44 -11.42 -6.04 -5.49
CA HIS A 44 -11.68 -7.01 -6.55
C HIS A 44 -12.19 -6.32 -7.83
N GLU A 45 -13.15 -5.43 -7.71
CA GLU A 45 -13.70 -4.66 -8.83
C GLU A 45 -12.63 -3.78 -9.48
N ALA A 46 -11.86 -3.03 -8.67
CA ALA A 46 -10.76 -2.20 -9.16
C ALA A 46 -9.72 -3.00 -9.94
N ALA A 47 -9.38 -4.20 -9.48
CA ALA A 47 -8.42 -5.07 -10.15
C ALA A 47 -8.94 -5.62 -11.49
N HIS A 48 -10.25 -5.69 -11.71
CA HIS A 48 -10.88 -6.19 -12.93
C HIS A 48 -11.45 -5.07 -13.82
N LEU A 49 -11.28 -3.81 -13.46
CA LEU A 49 -11.80 -2.68 -14.22
C LEU A 49 -10.97 -2.44 -15.48
N GLY A 50 -11.63 -2.50 -16.65
CA GLY A 50 -11.04 -2.12 -17.92
C GLY A 50 -9.79 -2.94 -18.33
N ALA A 51 -8.69 -2.24 -18.63
CA ALA A 51 -7.41 -2.83 -19.04
C ALA A 51 -6.42 -3.07 -17.89
N SER A 52 -6.91 -3.17 -16.65
CA SER A 52 -6.07 -3.23 -15.43
C SER A 52 -4.98 -4.30 -15.48
N ALA A 53 -5.28 -5.49 -15.99
CA ALA A 53 -4.28 -6.55 -16.14
C ALA A 53 -3.08 -6.11 -16.99
N LYS A 54 -3.31 -5.47 -18.13
CA LYS A 54 -2.25 -4.98 -19.02
C LYS A 54 -1.44 -3.88 -18.37
N SER A 55 -2.10 -2.95 -17.68
CA SER A 55 -1.44 -1.84 -16.96
C SER A 55 -0.56 -2.34 -15.83
N ILE A 56 -1.02 -3.30 -15.05
CA ILE A 56 -0.24 -3.91 -13.96
C ILE A 56 0.99 -4.63 -14.51
N TYR A 57 0.84 -5.45 -15.54
CA TYR A 57 1.99 -6.14 -16.16
C TYR A 57 2.97 -5.18 -16.81
N ALA A 58 2.49 -4.13 -17.48
CA ALA A 58 3.35 -3.09 -18.03
C ALA A 58 4.15 -2.38 -16.94
N SER A 59 3.51 -2.03 -15.83
CA SER A 59 4.17 -1.38 -14.68
C SER A 59 5.26 -2.25 -14.07
N VAL A 60 5.00 -3.54 -13.90
CA VAL A 60 6.00 -4.50 -13.40
C VAL A 60 7.15 -4.67 -14.39
N HIS A 61 6.84 -4.80 -15.68
CA HIS A 61 7.85 -4.98 -16.74
C HIS A 61 8.75 -3.75 -16.90
N CYS A 62 8.17 -2.56 -16.83
CA CYS A 62 8.92 -1.29 -16.90
C CYS A 62 9.69 -0.96 -15.61
N GLY A 63 9.58 -1.76 -14.57
CA GLY A 63 10.30 -1.58 -13.32
C GLY A 63 9.87 -0.34 -12.51
N TYR A 64 8.66 0.16 -12.70
CA TYR A 64 8.14 1.32 -11.94
C TYR A 64 8.18 1.12 -10.43
N THR A 65 8.05 -0.12 -9.98
CA THR A 65 8.13 -0.47 -8.56
C THR A 65 9.54 -0.40 -7.98
N ASN A 66 10.56 -0.31 -8.84
CA ASN A 66 11.98 -0.28 -8.46
C ASN A 66 12.64 1.07 -8.78
N CYS A 67 11.85 2.12 -8.96
CA CYS A 67 12.39 3.46 -9.21
C CYS A 67 13.15 3.96 -7.98
N ASN A 68 14.41 4.33 -8.17
CA ASN A 68 15.18 5.00 -7.12
C ASN A 68 14.79 6.48 -7.06
N ILE A 69 14.04 6.85 -6.02
CA ILE A 69 13.54 8.21 -5.79
C ILE A 69 14.42 9.04 -4.85
N THR A 70 15.56 8.51 -4.40
CA THR A 70 16.44 9.16 -3.40
C THR A 70 16.84 10.57 -3.81
N ASN A 71 17.19 10.77 -5.08
CA ASN A 71 17.57 12.11 -5.57
C ASN A 71 16.39 13.08 -5.64
N ALA A 72 15.18 12.58 -5.89
CA ALA A 72 13.97 13.40 -5.86
C ALA A 72 13.64 13.82 -4.43
N LEU A 73 13.69 12.87 -3.49
CA LEU A 73 13.43 13.14 -2.06
C LEU A 73 14.35 14.23 -1.50
N LYS A 74 15.63 14.23 -1.85
CA LYS A 74 16.60 15.24 -1.40
C LYS A 74 16.30 16.66 -1.90
N ARG A 75 15.46 16.82 -2.91
CA ARG A 75 15.11 18.11 -3.54
C ARG A 75 13.74 18.64 -3.15
N ILE A 76 13.00 17.89 -2.35
CA ILE A 76 11.67 18.30 -1.90
C ILE A 76 11.84 19.21 -0.70
N ASP A 77 11.31 20.43 -0.79
CA ASP A 77 11.35 21.43 0.28
C ASP A 77 10.06 21.41 1.15
N ASN A 78 9.05 20.64 0.72
CA ASN A 78 7.79 20.52 1.45
C ASN A 78 7.93 19.49 2.58
N SER A 79 7.20 19.71 3.66
CA SER A 79 7.05 18.71 4.72
C SER A 79 6.33 17.47 4.19
N ILE A 80 6.86 16.30 4.52
CA ILE A 80 6.32 15.00 4.12
C ILE A 80 6.05 14.20 5.39
N TYR A 81 4.80 13.76 5.55
CA TYR A 81 4.42 12.86 6.63
C TYR A 81 4.16 11.47 6.10
N LEU A 82 4.93 10.51 6.57
CA LEU A 82 4.76 9.10 6.27
C LEU A 82 3.98 8.42 7.40
N VAL A 83 2.98 7.64 7.04
CA VAL A 83 2.19 6.89 8.02
C VAL A 83 2.27 5.41 7.68
N GLY A 84 2.74 4.63 8.64
CA GLY A 84 2.85 3.18 8.50
C GLY A 84 2.09 2.42 9.59
N GLY A 85 2.10 1.10 9.49
CA GLY A 85 1.55 0.20 10.50
C GLY A 85 2.64 -0.35 11.41
N GLU A 86 2.39 -0.36 12.71
CA GLU A 86 3.37 -0.83 13.71
C GLU A 86 3.65 -2.34 13.62
N ASP A 87 2.65 -3.13 13.25
CA ASP A 87 2.75 -4.61 13.21
C ASP A 87 3.43 -5.15 11.94
N PHE A 88 4.01 -4.28 11.13
CA PHE A 88 4.84 -4.68 10.00
C PHE A 88 6.32 -4.54 10.38
N ASP A 89 6.98 -5.66 10.62
CA ASP A 89 8.32 -5.74 11.23
C ASP A 89 9.42 -4.89 10.57
N GLN A 90 9.29 -4.60 9.28
CA GLN A 90 10.26 -3.81 8.52
C GLN A 90 9.83 -2.35 8.28
N GLU A 91 8.59 -1.97 8.60
CA GLU A 91 8.05 -0.64 8.30
C GLU A 91 8.86 0.46 8.99
N SER A 92 9.14 0.29 10.26
CA SER A 92 9.91 1.25 11.05
C SER A 92 11.29 1.53 10.44
N ASP A 93 11.98 0.51 9.96
CA ASP A 93 13.33 0.66 9.40
C ASP A 93 13.28 1.33 8.02
N ILE A 94 12.30 0.96 7.19
CA ILE A 94 12.07 1.60 5.89
C ILE A 94 11.72 3.08 6.07
N LEU A 95 10.83 3.42 6.99
CA LEU A 95 10.43 4.80 7.24
C LEU A 95 11.59 5.64 7.82
N LYS A 96 12.40 5.07 8.70
CA LYS A 96 13.63 5.70 9.17
C LYS A 96 14.62 5.98 8.05
N GLU A 97 14.78 5.05 7.11
CA GLU A 97 15.66 5.28 5.96
C GLU A 97 15.23 6.50 5.14
N TYR A 98 13.92 6.69 4.93
CA TYR A 98 13.42 7.89 4.26
C TYR A 98 13.78 9.18 4.99
N THR A 99 13.71 9.21 6.32
CA THR A 99 14.08 10.41 7.10
C THR A 99 15.57 10.76 7.00
N LEU A 100 16.43 9.78 6.77
CA LEU A 100 17.87 10.03 6.53
C LEU A 100 18.13 10.75 5.21
N HIS A 101 17.24 10.62 4.23
CA HIS A 101 17.40 11.26 2.93
C HIS A 101 16.93 12.72 2.90
N ASN A 102 15.96 13.08 3.74
CA ASN A 102 15.45 14.45 3.81
C ASN A 102 14.92 14.75 5.21
N PRO A 103 15.45 15.78 5.92
CA PRO A 103 15.00 16.13 7.27
C PRO A 103 13.56 16.68 7.32
N ALA A 104 12.96 17.05 6.18
CA ALA A 104 11.56 17.45 6.10
C ALA A 104 10.59 16.24 6.11
N ILE A 105 11.10 15.02 6.15
CA ILE A 105 10.31 13.79 6.25
C ILE A 105 10.15 13.42 7.71
N GLU A 106 8.92 13.35 8.16
CA GLU A 106 8.55 12.79 9.46
C GLU A 106 7.72 11.53 9.27
N TYR A 107 7.71 10.63 10.24
CA TYR A 107 6.87 9.45 10.17
C TYR A 107 6.20 9.14 11.49
N THR A 108 5.07 8.46 11.42
CA THR A 108 4.38 7.88 12.56
C THR A 108 3.87 6.48 12.24
N LEU A 109 3.80 5.65 13.28
CA LEU A 109 3.27 4.30 13.18
C LEU A 109 1.93 4.21 13.89
N ILE A 110 0.94 3.63 13.24
CA ILE A 110 -0.37 3.39 13.85
C ILE A 110 -0.34 2.00 14.51
N PRO A 111 -0.54 1.93 15.83
CA PRO A 111 -0.45 0.68 16.56
C PRO A 111 -1.53 -0.31 16.15
N LYS A 112 -1.16 -1.61 16.14
CA LYS A 112 -2.04 -2.72 15.76
C LYS A 112 -2.63 -2.58 14.36
N THR A 113 -1.82 -2.14 13.41
CA THR A 113 -2.11 -2.14 11.97
C THR A 113 -0.88 -2.61 11.20
N LYS A 114 -1.10 -3.12 9.99
CA LYS A 114 -0.04 -3.47 9.05
C LYS A 114 0.00 -2.52 7.85
N PHE A 115 -0.16 -3.03 6.65
CA PHE A 115 0.00 -2.25 5.41
C PHE A 115 -1.15 -1.28 5.11
N LEU A 116 -2.31 -1.48 5.72
CA LEU A 116 -3.54 -0.76 5.36
C LEU A 116 -4.18 -0.07 6.57
N PRO A 117 -3.46 0.84 7.28
CA PRO A 117 -4.00 1.55 8.44
C PRO A 117 -5.29 2.31 8.12
N GLN A 118 -5.46 2.79 6.87
CA GLN A 118 -6.68 3.46 6.41
C GLN A 118 -7.91 2.55 6.41
N LEU A 119 -7.75 1.24 6.29
CA LEU A 119 -8.84 0.28 6.36
C LEU A 119 -9.01 -0.30 7.76
N GLU A 120 -7.88 -0.55 8.45
CA GLU A 120 -7.90 -1.15 9.79
C GLU A 120 -8.33 -0.16 10.87
N LYS A 121 -7.83 1.08 10.81
CA LYS A 121 -8.08 2.12 11.81
C LYS A 121 -8.26 3.51 11.20
N PRO A 122 -9.32 3.73 10.40
CA PRO A 122 -9.54 4.99 9.71
C PRO A 122 -9.69 6.19 10.66
N ALA A 123 -10.34 6.01 11.80
CA ALA A 123 -10.51 7.08 12.77
C ALA A 123 -9.17 7.52 13.40
N GLN A 124 -8.29 6.58 13.69
CA GLN A 124 -6.97 6.89 14.24
C GLN A 124 -6.08 7.54 13.20
N LEU A 125 -6.11 7.06 11.95
CA LEU A 125 -5.42 7.70 10.84
C LEU A 125 -5.90 9.14 10.63
N LEU A 126 -7.22 9.36 10.62
CA LEU A 126 -7.80 10.70 10.49
C LEU A 126 -7.32 11.62 11.61
N HIS A 127 -7.37 11.16 12.85
CA HIS A 127 -6.87 11.93 14.00
C HIS A 127 -5.39 12.30 13.84
N THR A 128 -4.56 11.35 13.40
CA THR A 128 -3.14 11.60 13.13
C THR A 128 -2.96 12.67 12.06
N ILE A 129 -3.71 12.61 10.96
CA ILE A 129 -3.67 13.61 9.90
C ILE A 129 -4.09 14.99 10.43
N GLN A 130 -5.16 15.06 11.20
CA GLN A 130 -5.61 16.31 11.81
C GLN A 130 -4.57 16.93 12.75
N MET A 131 -3.88 16.13 13.54
CA MET A 131 -2.81 16.62 14.42
C MET A 131 -1.66 17.25 13.63
N TYR A 132 -1.26 16.66 12.50
CA TYR A 132 -0.14 17.17 11.70
C TYR A 132 -0.51 18.37 10.82
N PHE A 133 -1.72 18.43 10.31
CA PHE A 133 -2.14 19.47 9.38
C PHE A 133 -3.02 20.58 10.04
N GLY A 134 -3.43 20.40 11.29
CA GLY A 134 -4.09 21.46 12.08
C GLY A 134 -5.50 21.83 11.64
N PHE A 135 -6.31 20.85 11.16
CA PHE A 135 -7.74 21.08 10.84
C PHE A 135 -8.68 20.09 11.52
#